data_1e47a741b7f19d0982e78c7ed65e7b6c
#
_entry.id   1e47a741b7f19d0982e78c7ed65e7b6c
#
_cell.length_a   1.000
_cell.length_b   1.000
_cell.length_c   1.000
_cell.angle_alpha   90.00
_cell.angle_beta   90.00
_cell.angle_gamma   90.00
#
_symmetry.space_group_name_H-M   'P 1'
#
loop_
_entity.id
_entity.type
_entity.pdbx_description
1 polymer ?
#
loop_
_entity_poly.entity_id
_entity_poly.type
_entity_poly.pdbx_seq_one_letter_code
_entity_poly.pdbx_strand_id
1 'polypeptide(L)'
;MTRALSQDLRDRVIAVVDGGMSCNRAAERFGVAISSAVRWVRAWRTEGRAEALPQGGDLRSHRIEAYRDVILAAIKAEVDITLVELAALLRSQHGASFGPSTVWRFLDRHDLTFKKTAHASEQERPDVAAQRRAWFDAQPDLDPEELVFIDETAASTKMARLRGRAPRGQRCRAPIPHGHWKTITLVVALRLCGLSAPMMLEGPMNGPAFLAYVEQVLVPILRPGQIVVMDNLPAHKLPGVRAAIQATGARLLLLPPYSPDFNPIENAFAKLKAVLRKAAARTIPRLWDAVRDALPQFTPHQCASMFTATGYEPE
;
A
#
# COMPACT_ATOMS: atom_id res chain seq x y z
N MET A 1 -16.18 30.53 4.27
CA MET A 1 -15.69 31.17 5.50
C MET A 1 -14.83 32.36 5.10
N THR A 2 -15.07 33.55 5.63
CA THR A 2 -14.27 34.74 5.37
C THR A 2 -12.89 34.56 5.98
N ARG A 3 -11.84 34.73 5.17
CA ARG A 3 -10.44 34.64 5.61
C ARG A 3 -10.16 35.75 6.65
N ALA A 4 -9.35 35.42 7.67
CA ALA A 4 -8.92 36.41 8.65
C ALA A 4 -8.19 37.56 7.95
N LEU A 5 -8.41 38.79 8.39
CA LEU A 5 -7.67 39.96 7.93
C LEU A 5 -6.18 39.83 8.30
N SER A 6 -5.30 40.41 7.46
CA SER A 6 -3.85 40.23 7.59
C SER A 6 -3.33 40.66 8.96
N GLN A 7 -2.20 40.09 9.40
CA GLN A 7 -1.55 40.43 10.66
C GLN A 7 -1.05 41.86 10.65
N ASP A 8 -0.41 42.29 9.56
CA ASP A 8 0.05 43.67 9.38
C ASP A 8 -1.07 44.73 9.61
N LEU A 9 -2.28 44.45 9.10
CA LEU A 9 -3.42 45.35 9.30
C LEU A 9 -3.85 45.41 10.77
N ARG A 10 -3.78 44.32 11.50
CA ARG A 10 -4.09 44.24 12.93
C ARG A 10 -3.07 45.06 13.76
N ASP A 11 -1.79 44.87 13.46
CA ASP A 11 -0.69 45.51 14.14
C ASP A 11 -0.77 47.02 13.97
N ARG A 12 -1.09 47.52 12.76
CA ARG A 12 -1.30 48.94 12.48
C ARG A 12 -2.49 49.50 13.23
N VAL A 13 -3.62 48.81 13.26
CA VAL A 13 -4.80 49.27 14.04
C VAL A 13 -4.49 49.32 15.51
N ILE A 14 -3.82 48.35 16.08
CA ILE A 14 -3.42 48.29 17.48
C ILE A 14 -2.47 49.45 17.79
N ALA A 15 -1.42 49.63 16.97
CA ALA A 15 -0.41 50.67 17.18
C ALA A 15 -0.98 52.10 17.21
N VAL A 16 -1.90 52.45 16.29
CA VAL A 16 -2.49 53.79 16.27
C VAL A 16 -3.47 54.02 17.44
N VAL A 17 -4.13 52.95 17.92
CA VAL A 17 -5.03 53.08 19.10
C VAL A 17 -4.21 53.16 20.39
N ASP A 18 -3.12 52.45 20.47
CA ASP A 18 -2.18 52.52 21.61
C ASP A 18 -1.49 53.89 21.66
N GLY A 19 -1.27 54.53 20.49
CA GLY A 19 -0.80 55.90 20.33
C GLY A 19 -1.87 56.98 20.60
N GLY A 20 -3.06 56.60 21.13
CA GLY A 20 -4.10 57.52 21.58
C GLY A 20 -5.28 57.75 20.61
N MET A 21 -5.31 57.10 19.45
CA MET A 21 -6.45 57.18 18.53
C MET A 21 -7.63 56.34 19.05
N SER A 22 -8.87 56.81 18.84
CA SER A 22 -10.03 56.00 19.19
C SER A 22 -10.20 54.81 18.22
N CYS A 23 -10.75 53.68 18.71
CA CYS A 23 -11.02 52.50 17.87
C CYS A 23 -11.91 52.83 16.66
N ASN A 24 -12.85 53.77 16.79
CA ASN A 24 -13.73 54.19 15.70
C ASN A 24 -12.95 54.87 14.57
N ARG A 25 -12.06 55.82 14.91
CA ARG A 25 -11.20 56.51 13.95
C ARG A 25 -10.16 55.59 13.32
N ALA A 26 -9.62 54.67 14.10
CA ALA A 26 -8.71 53.63 13.58
C ALA A 26 -9.43 52.70 12.59
N ALA A 27 -10.65 52.28 12.92
CA ALA A 27 -11.47 51.43 12.04
C ALA A 27 -11.78 52.13 10.71
N GLU A 28 -12.15 53.42 10.76
CA GLU A 28 -12.40 54.24 9.57
C GLU A 28 -11.12 54.41 8.72
N ARG A 29 -9.99 54.77 9.35
CA ARG A 29 -8.69 54.97 8.69
C ARG A 29 -8.19 53.74 7.93
N PHE A 30 -8.40 52.53 8.48
CA PHE A 30 -7.90 51.30 7.92
C PHE A 30 -8.97 50.47 7.20
N GLY A 31 -10.18 50.97 7.06
CA GLY A 31 -11.26 50.30 6.33
C GLY A 31 -11.71 48.98 6.99
N VAL A 32 -11.66 48.87 8.32
CA VAL A 32 -12.09 47.68 9.05
C VAL A 32 -13.37 47.95 9.84
N ALA A 33 -14.12 46.90 10.14
CA ALA A 33 -15.30 47.06 11.00
C ALA A 33 -14.89 47.50 12.42
N ILE A 34 -15.62 48.45 13.02
CA ILE A 34 -15.38 48.97 14.36
C ILE A 34 -15.29 47.84 15.40
N SER A 35 -16.19 46.83 15.28
CA SER A 35 -16.20 45.66 16.14
C SER A 35 -14.90 44.83 16.05
N SER A 36 -14.25 44.82 14.87
CA SER A 36 -12.95 44.15 14.68
C SER A 36 -11.83 44.91 15.38
N ALA A 37 -11.77 46.25 15.19
CA ALA A 37 -10.78 47.09 15.86
C ALA A 37 -10.89 47.00 17.39
N VAL A 38 -12.10 47.14 17.94
CA VAL A 38 -12.35 47.01 19.39
C VAL A 38 -11.91 45.64 19.91
N ARG A 39 -12.22 44.55 19.20
CA ARG A 39 -11.86 43.19 19.61
C ARG A 39 -10.33 42.98 19.59
N TRP A 40 -9.63 43.47 18.58
CA TRP A 40 -8.18 43.34 18.48
C TRP A 40 -7.46 44.11 19.56
N VAL A 41 -7.86 45.38 19.80
CA VAL A 41 -7.30 46.22 20.86
C VAL A 41 -7.59 45.64 22.24
N ARG A 42 -8.79 45.10 22.46
CA ARG A 42 -9.11 44.44 23.73
C ARG A 42 -8.21 43.20 23.94
N ALA A 43 -8.05 42.30 22.94
CA ALA A 43 -7.19 41.15 23.03
C ALA A 43 -5.73 41.56 23.30
N TRP A 44 -5.24 42.60 22.66
CA TRP A 44 -3.93 43.18 22.93
C TRP A 44 -3.77 43.65 24.37
N ARG A 45 -4.72 44.43 24.86
CA ARG A 45 -4.64 45.01 26.21
C ARG A 45 -4.82 44.00 27.34
N THR A 46 -5.62 42.94 27.12
CA THR A 46 -5.92 41.93 28.15
C THR A 46 -5.01 40.73 28.10
N GLU A 47 -4.54 40.35 26.91
CA GLU A 47 -3.84 39.07 26.66
C GLU A 47 -2.45 39.28 26.00
N GLY A 48 -2.06 40.51 25.67
CA GLY A 48 -0.84 40.82 24.90
C GLY A 48 -0.88 40.27 23.47
N ARG A 49 -2.04 39.83 22.95
CA ARG A 49 -2.17 39.07 21.72
C ARG A 49 -2.64 39.96 20.56
N ALA A 50 -1.74 40.22 19.62
CA ALA A 50 -2.05 40.87 18.34
C ALA A 50 -2.51 39.86 17.28
N GLU A 51 -2.09 38.61 17.39
CA GLU A 51 -2.31 37.56 16.38
C GLU A 51 -3.77 37.10 16.29
N ALA A 52 -4.15 36.69 15.08
CA ALA A 52 -5.44 36.03 14.86
C ALA A 52 -5.49 34.68 15.57
N LEU A 53 -6.59 34.39 16.23
CA LEU A 53 -6.86 33.00 16.62
C LEU A 53 -6.96 32.12 15.38
N PRO A 54 -6.47 30.86 15.43
CA PRO A 54 -6.65 29.91 14.35
C PRO A 54 -8.14 29.84 13.96
N GLN A 55 -8.43 30.13 12.69
CA GLN A 55 -9.80 30.02 12.15
C GLN A 55 -10.04 28.60 11.65
N GLY A 56 -11.03 28.00 12.20
CA GLY A 56 -11.38 26.61 11.90
C GLY A 56 -10.38 25.70 12.58
N GLY A 57 -10.83 24.84 13.38
CA GLY A 57 -10.03 23.83 14.05
C GLY A 57 -11.01 22.90 14.71
N ASP A 58 -10.65 21.66 14.74
CA ASP A 58 -11.40 20.64 15.41
C ASP A 58 -11.13 20.68 16.91
N LEU A 59 -11.68 21.68 17.59
CA LEU A 59 -11.55 21.86 19.05
C LEU A 59 -12.17 20.69 19.85
N ARG A 60 -12.99 19.86 19.19
CA ARG A 60 -13.68 18.75 19.86
C ARG A 60 -13.01 17.40 19.64
N SER A 61 -12.28 17.20 18.53
CA SER A 61 -11.64 15.91 18.26
C SER A 61 -10.45 15.63 19.17
N HIS A 62 -9.84 16.65 19.78
CA HIS A 62 -8.77 16.47 20.77
C HIS A 62 -9.23 15.85 22.10
N ARG A 63 -10.53 15.86 22.39
CA ARG A 63 -11.08 15.20 23.59
C ARG A 63 -10.85 13.69 23.60
N ILE A 64 -10.67 13.09 22.42
CA ILE A 64 -10.40 11.65 22.28
C ILE A 64 -8.98 11.30 22.76
N GLU A 65 -8.05 12.25 22.82
CA GLU A 65 -6.68 12.01 23.30
C GLU A 65 -6.61 11.50 24.74
N ALA A 66 -7.61 11.83 25.57
CA ALA A 66 -7.75 11.28 26.93
C ALA A 66 -7.91 9.74 26.94
N TYR A 67 -8.29 9.15 25.81
CA TYR A 67 -8.50 7.70 25.64
C TYR A 67 -7.41 7.03 24.80
N ARG A 68 -6.27 7.70 24.60
CA ARG A 68 -5.17 7.23 23.75
C ARG A 68 -4.75 5.82 24.10
N ASP A 69 -4.46 5.56 25.36
CA ASP A 69 -3.93 4.26 25.79
C ASP A 69 -4.97 3.14 25.62
N VAL A 70 -6.25 3.45 25.85
CA VAL A 70 -7.36 2.52 25.62
C VAL A 70 -7.48 2.16 24.15
N ILE A 71 -7.43 3.15 23.25
CA ILE A 71 -7.53 2.93 21.80
C ILE A 71 -6.34 2.12 21.31
N LEU A 72 -5.12 2.48 21.72
CA LEU A 72 -3.91 1.77 21.31
C LEU A 72 -3.89 0.32 21.83
N ALA A 73 -4.35 0.08 23.08
CA ALA A 73 -4.48 -1.25 23.63
C ALA A 73 -5.51 -2.09 22.88
N ALA A 74 -6.67 -1.51 22.52
CA ALA A 74 -7.69 -2.19 21.74
C ALA A 74 -7.18 -2.60 20.35
N ILE A 75 -6.47 -1.70 19.64
CA ILE A 75 -5.86 -2.02 18.34
C ILE A 75 -4.78 -3.09 18.46
N LYS A 76 -4.01 -3.09 19.55
CA LYS A 76 -2.99 -4.13 19.80
C LYS A 76 -3.62 -5.49 20.08
N ALA A 77 -4.79 -5.51 20.75
CA ALA A 77 -5.53 -6.73 21.05
C ALA A 77 -6.26 -7.29 19.82
N GLU A 78 -6.78 -6.41 18.97
CA GLU A 78 -7.54 -6.74 17.78
C GLU A 78 -7.12 -5.81 16.63
N VAL A 79 -6.18 -6.29 15.79
CA VAL A 79 -5.49 -5.49 14.78
C VAL A 79 -6.44 -5.01 13.66
N ASP A 80 -7.51 -5.73 13.41
CA ASP A 80 -8.53 -5.45 12.38
C ASP A 80 -9.77 -4.74 12.93
N ILE A 81 -9.76 -4.30 14.20
CA ILE A 81 -10.84 -3.54 14.82
C ILE A 81 -11.22 -2.32 13.97
N THR A 82 -12.50 -2.17 13.70
CA THR A 82 -13.01 -1.08 12.86
C THR A 82 -13.20 0.22 13.65
N LEU A 83 -13.28 1.36 12.92
CA LEU A 83 -13.58 2.67 13.54
C LEU A 83 -14.91 2.67 14.28
N VAL A 84 -15.90 1.89 13.83
CA VAL A 84 -17.21 1.78 14.45
C VAL A 84 -17.13 0.99 15.75
N GLU A 85 -16.38 -0.10 15.77
CA GLU A 85 -16.13 -0.92 16.96
C GLU A 85 -15.33 -0.16 18.01
N LEU A 86 -14.29 0.58 17.63
CA LEU A 86 -13.55 1.47 18.53
C LEU A 86 -14.47 2.54 19.15
N ALA A 87 -15.34 3.16 18.35
CA ALA A 87 -16.31 4.12 18.85
C ALA A 87 -17.35 3.48 19.80
N ALA A 88 -17.76 2.25 19.51
CA ALA A 88 -18.67 1.48 20.37
C ALA A 88 -17.98 1.07 21.68
N LEU A 89 -16.73 0.62 21.63
CA LEU A 89 -15.89 0.28 22.80
C LEU A 89 -15.77 1.49 23.75
N LEU A 90 -15.43 2.65 23.21
CA LEU A 90 -15.30 3.89 24.02
C LEU A 90 -16.62 4.27 24.67
N ARG A 91 -17.73 4.07 23.97
CA ARG A 91 -19.07 4.34 24.53
C ARG A 91 -19.44 3.37 25.63
N SER A 92 -19.25 2.07 25.40
CA SER A 92 -19.68 1.03 26.35
C SER A 92 -18.82 0.95 27.60
N GLN A 93 -17.51 1.08 27.47
CA GLN A 93 -16.57 0.89 28.59
C GLN A 93 -16.24 2.19 29.32
N HIS A 94 -16.29 3.34 28.62
CA HIS A 94 -15.85 4.62 29.18
C HIS A 94 -16.93 5.72 29.15
N GLY A 95 -18.14 5.41 28.69
CA GLY A 95 -19.23 6.39 28.56
C GLY A 95 -18.92 7.53 27.56
N ALA A 96 -17.87 7.39 26.76
CA ALA A 96 -17.38 8.44 25.87
C ALA A 96 -17.94 8.26 24.45
N SER A 97 -18.74 9.20 23.99
CA SER A 97 -19.35 9.15 22.66
C SER A 97 -18.54 9.94 21.65
N PHE A 98 -17.92 9.22 20.70
CA PHE A 98 -17.21 9.76 19.55
C PHE A 98 -17.76 9.17 18.26
N GLY A 99 -17.81 10.00 17.20
CA GLY A 99 -18.11 9.49 15.86
C GLY A 99 -16.91 8.77 15.22
N PRO A 100 -17.13 7.83 14.29
CA PRO A 100 -16.03 7.15 13.59
C PRO A 100 -15.04 8.10 12.91
N SER A 101 -15.51 9.26 12.42
CA SER A 101 -14.63 10.29 11.85
C SER A 101 -13.69 10.95 12.87
N THR A 102 -14.08 11.02 14.13
CA THR A 102 -13.23 11.52 15.21
C THR A 102 -12.17 10.49 15.58
N VAL A 103 -12.56 9.21 15.63
CA VAL A 103 -11.62 8.10 15.80
C VAL A 103 -10.61 8.06 14.65
N TRP A 104 -11.08 8.21 13.40
CA TRP A 104 -10.18 8.26 12.24
C TRP A 104 -9.16 9.39 12.34
N ARG A 105 -9.57 10.63 12.70
CA ARG A 105 -8.65 11.76 12.88
C ARG A 105 -7.66 11.54 14.02
N PHE A 106 -8.07 10.84 15.07
CA PHE A 106 -7.16 10.42 16.13
C PHE A 106 -6.09 9.47 15.59
N LEU A 107 -6.49 8.43 14.86
CA LEU A 107 -5.56 7.46 14.28
C LEU A 107 -4.58 8.13 13.29
N ASP A 108 -5.09 9.04 12.46
CA ASP A 108 -4.30 9.83 11.51
C ASP A 108 -3.22 10.68 12.21
N ARG A 109 -3.55 11.34 13.33
CA ARG A 109 -2.59 12.10 14.15
C ARG A 109 -1.51 11.22 14.80
N HIS A 110 -1.81 9.96 15.02
CA HIS A 110 -0.90 8.97 15.60
C HIS A 110 -0.22 8.08 14.55
N ASP A 111 -0.26 8.48 13.27
CA ASP A 111 0.32 7.75 12.13
C ASP A 111 -0.18 6.31 11.96
N LEU A 112 -1.39 6.02 12.48
CA LEU A 112 -2.05 4.74 12.36
C LEU A 112 -2.94 4.71 11.12
N THR A 113 -2.54 3.92 10.12
CA THR A 113 -3.25 3.79 8.86
C THR A 113 -3.92 2.43 8.74
N PHE A 114 -5.11 2.41 8.13
CA PHE A 114 -5.78 1.16 7.79
C PHE A 114 -5.01 0.45 6.67
N LYS A 115 -4.44 -0.71 7.01
CA LYS A 115 -3.69 -1.54 6.07
C LYS A 115 -4.43 -2.86 5.83
N LYS A 116 -4.19 -3.46 4.68
CA LYS A 116 -4.69 -4.80 4.39
C LYS A 116 -4.02 -5.79 5.33
N THR A 117 -4.81 -6.53 6.12
CA THR A 117 -4.32 -7.68 6.87
C THR A 117 -3.83 -8.75 5.90
N ALA A 118 -2.59 -9.17 6.01
CA ALA A 118 -1.93 -10.01 5.02
C ALA A 118 -1.15 -11.19 5.64
N HIS A 119 -1.54 -11.65 6.83
CA HIS A 119 -0.87 -12.80 7.44
C HIS A 119 -1.79 -14.02 7.43
N ALA A 120 -1.25 -15.12 6.89
CA ALA A 120 -1.84 -16.43 7.14
C ALA A 120 -1.62 -16.77 8.63
N SER A 121 -2.64 -17.22 9.33
CA SER A 121 -2.54 -17.67 10.74
C SER A 121 -1.48 -18.77 10.92
N GLU A 122 -1.21 -19.52 9.85
CA GLU A 122 -0.17 -20.54 9.78
C GLU A 122 1.25 -19.99 9.93
N GLN A 123 1.47 -18.69 9.74
CA GLN A 123 2.79 -18.07 10.00
C GLN A 123 3.18 -18.06 11.47
N GLU A 124 2.19 -18.14 12.37
CA GLU A 124 2.41 -18.19 13.82
C GLU A 124 2.80 -19.60 14.31
N ARG A 125 2.69 -20.62 13.46
CA ARG A 125 3.16 -21.98 13.80
C ARG A 125 4.65 -21.94 14.10
N PRO A 126 5.11 -22.58 15.20
CA PRO A 126 6.53 -22.52 15.63
C PRO A 126 7.52 -22.99 14.55
N ASP A 127 7.15 -24.02 13.77
CA ASP A 127 7.97 -24.56 12.68
C ASP A 127 8.11 -23.57 11.51
N VAL A 128 7.02 -22.87 11.16
CA VAL A 128 6.99 -21.84 10.10
C VAL A 128 7.71 -20.59 10.57
N ALA A 129 7.45 -20.14 11.80
CA ALA A 129 8.09 -18.95 12.35
C ALA A 129 9.62 -19.12 12.42
N ALA A 130 10.11 -20.31 12.79
CA ALA A 130 11.54 -20.61 12.80
C ALA A 130 12.16 -20.55 11.40
N GLN A 131 11.50 -21.14 10.38
CA GLN A 131 11.96 -21.10 8.98
C GLN A 131 11.96 -19.67 8.43
N ARG A 132 10.93 -18.87 8.74
CA ARG A 132 10.84 -17.47 8.33
C ARG A 132 11.95 -16.63 8.95
N ARG A 133 12.26 -16.86 10.23
CA ARG A 133 13.38 -16.17 10.89
C ARG A 133 14.72 -16.54 10.26
N ALA A 134 14.96 -17.83 10.03
CA ALA A 134 16.18 -18.28 9.37
C ALA A 134 16.33 -17.70 7.95
N TRP A 135 15.23 -17.56 7.21
CA TRP A 135 15.26 -16.89 5.91
C TRP A 135 15.61 -15.40 6.05
N PHE A 136 14.93 -14.68 6.95
CA PHE A 136 15.17 -13.27 7.20
C PHE A 136 16.63 -12.99 7.60
N ASP A 137 17.22 -13.86 8.45
CA ASP A 137 18.61 -13.72 8.89
C ASP A 137 19.60 -13.99 7.75
N ALA A 138 19.27 -14.88 6.81
CA ALA A 138 20.12 -15.25 5.66
C ALA A 138 19.91 -14.35 4.43
N GLN A 139 18.82 -13.61 4.37
CA GLN A 139 18.43 -12.81 3.21
C GLN A 139 19.45 -11.72 2.82
N PRO A 140 20.10 -11.00 3.76
CA PRO A 140 21.12 -10.00 3.45
C PRO A 140 22.37 -10.57 2.75
N ASP A 141 22.62 -11.89 2.88
CA ASP A 141 23.77 -12.56 2.25
C ASP A 141 23.47 -13.00 0.80
N LEU A 142 22.26 -12.80 0.32
CA LEU A 142 21.83 -13.15 -1.02
C LEU A 142 22.08 -11.98 -1.98
N ASP A 143 22.95 -12.17 -2.97
CA ASP A 143 23.18 -11.19 -4.02
C ASP A 143 21.94 -11.07 -4.94
N PRO A 144 21.25 -9.92 -4.96
CA PRO A 144 20.07 -9.72 -5.80
C PRO A 144 20.31 -9.89 -7.30
N GLU A 145 21.51 -9.65 -7.79
CA GLU A 145 21.91 -9.84 -9.20
C GLU A 145 21.82 -11.32 -9.62
N GLU A 146 22.06 -12.23 -8.69
CA GLU A 146 22.02 -13.66 -8.93
C GLU A 146 20.64 -14.30 -8.65
N LEU A 147 19.70 -13.53 -8.09
CA LEU A 147 18.37 -14.04 -7.74
C LEU A 147 17.44 -14.11 -8.96
N VAL A 148 16.74 -15.23 -9.07
CA VAL A 148 15.72 -15.52 -10.08
C VAL A 148 14.47 -16.03 -9.37
N PHE A 149 13.51 -15.17 -9.15
CA PHE A 149 12.25 -15.54 -8.51
C PHE A 149 11.26 -16.09 -9.54
N ILE A 150 10.67 -17.24 -9.26
CA ILE A 150 9.71 -17.90 -10.14
C ILE A 150 8.43 -18.15 -9.38
N ASP A 151 7.30 -17.89 -10.04
CA ASP A 151 5.99 -18.11 -9.48
C ASP A 151 4.93 -18.17 -10.58
N GLU A 152 3.71 -18.60 -10.23
CA GLU A 152 2.57 -18.71 -11.10
C GLU A 152 1.50 -17.68 -10.77
N THR A 153 0.86 -17.18 -11.81
CA THR A 153 -0.32 -16.33 -11.63
C THR A 153 -1.41 -16.65 -12.63
N ALA A 154 -2.66 -16.58 -12.17
CA ALA A 154 -3.81 -16.75 -13.06
C ALA A 154 -4.16 -15.45 -13.77
N ALA A 155 -4.43 -15.53 -15.07
CA ALA A 155 -5.04 -14.48 -15.86
C ALA A 155 -6.28 -15.01 -16.59
N SER A 156 -7.28 -14.18 -16.79
CA SER A 156 -8.53 -14.61 -17.41
C SER A 156 -9.10 -13.59 -18.41
N THR A 157 -9.88 -14.09 -19.35
CA THR A 157 -10.59 -13.27 -20.34
C THR A 157 -11.71 -12.42 -19.72
N LYS A 158 -11.99 -12.58 -18.42
CA LYS A 158 -12.95 -11.77 -17.65
C LYS A 158 -12.31 -10.52 -17.03
N MET A 159 -10.98 -10.38 -17.07
CA MET A 159 -10.30 -9.28 -16.41
C MET A 159 -10.81 -7.92 -16.89
N ALA A 160 -11.16 -7.05 -15.95
CA ALA A 160 -11.61 -5.69 -16.18
C ALA A 160 -11.10 -4.79 -15.06
N ARG A 161 -11.06 -3.47 -15.29
CA ARG A 161 -10.72 -2.49 -14.27
C ARG A 161 -11.68 -2.63 -13.08
N LEU A 162 -11.14 -2.70 -11.87
CA LEU A 162 -11.92 -2.90 -10.65
C LEU A 162 -12.59 -1.62 -10.14
N ARG A 163 -12.13 -0.44 -10.61
CA ARG A 163 -12.58 0.87 -10.14
C ARG A 163 -12.78 1.81 -11.33
N GLY A 164 -13.76 2.69 -11.21
CA GLY A 164 -14.06 3.76 -12.14
C GLY A 164 -14.49 5.03 -11.40
N ARG A 165 -14.87 6.07 -12.12
CA ARG A 165 -15.36 7.33 -11.56
C ARG A 165 -16.82 7.52 -11.95
N ALA A 166 -17.64 7.95 -11.00
CA ALA A 166 -19.01 8.37 -11.20
C ALA A 166 -19.31 9.63 -10.38
N PRO A 167 -20.33 10.42 -10.69
CA PRO A 167 -20.78 11.52 -9.84
C PRO A 167 -21.08 11.02 -8.41
N ARG A 168 -20.87 11.90 -7.45
CA ARG A 168 -21.15 11.59 -6.05
C ARG A 168 -22.61 11.14 -5.87
N GLY A 169 -22.82 10.05 -5.17
CA GLY A 169 -24.15 9.47 -4.95
C GLY A 169 -24.65 8.58 -6.08
N GLN A 170 -23.91 8.44 -7.18
CA GLN A 170 -24.27 7.55 -8.29
C GLN A 170 -23.38 6.31 -8.31
N ARG A 171 -23.96 5.18 -8.76
CA ARG A 171 -23.24 3.93 -8.94
C ARG A 171 -22.37 4.00 -10.20
N CYS A 172 -21.09 3.69 -10.09
CA CYS A 172 -20.22 3.51 -11.24
C CYS A 172 -20.64 2.23 -11.98
N ARG A 173 -21.12 2.37 -13.20
CA ARG A 173 -21.52 1.25 -14.07
C ARG A 173 -20.53 1.14 -15.22
N ALA A 174 -19.95 -0.05 -15.40
CA ALA A 174 -19.10 -0.38 -16.53
C ALA A 174 -19.50 -1.76 -17.06
N PRO A 175 -19.46 -2.01 -18.37
CA PRO A 175 -19.73 -3.31 -18.94
C PRO A 175 -18.60 -4.27 -18.55
N ILE A 176 -18.94 -5.29 -17.77
CA ILE A 176 -18.05 -6.40 -17.44
C ILE A 176 -18.62 -7.63 -18.10
N PRO A 177 -17.79 -8.48 -18.76
CA PRO A 177 -18.29 -9.70 -19.38
C PRO A 177 -18.93 -10.61 -18.32
N HIS A 178 -20.18 -10.94 -18.53
CA HIS A 178 -20.88 -12.03 -17.87
C HIS A 178 -20.98 -13.19 -18.84
N GLY A 179 -20.56 -14.37 -18.47
CA GLY A 179 -20.61 -15.55 -19.30
C GLY A 179 -19.41 -16.46 -19.07
N HIS A 180 -19.19 -17.42 -19.97
CA HIS A 180 -18.06 -18.34 -19.89
C HIS A 180 -16.75 -17.60 -20.15
N TRP A 181 -15.86 -17.58 -19.17
CA TRP A 181 -14.52 -17.06 -19.30
C TRP A 181 -13.50 -18.18 -19.26
N LYS A 182 -12.38 -17.97 -19.92
CA LYS A 182 -11.24 -18.86 -19.85
C LYS A 182 -10.17 -18.29 -18.93
N THR A 183 -9.52 -19.16 -18.19
CA THR A 183 -8.40 -18.83 -17.32
C THR A 183 -7.16 -19.53 -17.85
N ILE A 184 -6.05 -18.82 -17.88
CA ILE A 184 -4.72 -19.36 -18.15
C ILE A 184 -3.86 -19.21 -16.91
N THR A 185 -2.89 -20.11 -16.76
CA THR A 185 -1.78 -19.97 -15.82
C THR A 185 -0.58 -19.37 -16.55
N LEU A 186 -0.04 -18.28 -16.04
CA LEU A 186 1.23 -17.71 -16.48
C LEU A 186 2.29 -18.05 -15.46
N VAL A 187 3.36 -18.69 -15.90
CA VAL A 187 4.61 -18.84 -15.14
C VAL A 187 5.61 -17.85 -15.71
N VAL A 188 6.38 -17.19 -14.85
CA VAL A 188 7.39 -16.22 -15.27
C VAL A 188 8.49 -16.13 -14.23
N ALA A 189 9.69 -15.76 -14.65
CA ALA A 189 10.80 -15.46 -13.77
C ALA A 189 10.99 -13.93 -13.64
N LEU A 190 11.16 -13.43 -12.40
CA LEU A 190 11.55 -12.07 -12.10
C LEU A 190 13.03 -12.00 -11.76
N ARG A 191 13.75 -11.09 -12.41
CA ARG A 191 15.16 -10.71 -12.15
C ARG A 191 15.24 -9.20 -11.98
N LEU A 192 16.37 -8.69 -11.54
CA LEU A 192 16.60 -7.23 -11.51
C LEU A 192 16.48 -6.58 -12.89
N CYS A 193 16.83 -7.27 -13.95
CA CYS A 193 16.74 -6.75 -15.32
C CYS A 193 15.33 -6.80 -15.93
N GLY A 194 14.35 -7.45 -15.29
CA GLY A 194 12.99 -7.56 -15.81
C GLY A 194 12.36 -8.94 -15.62
N LEU A 195 11.20 -9.13 -16.26
CA LEU A 195 10.55 -10.43 -16.37
C LEU A 195 11.12 -11.23 -17.53
N SER A 196 11.36 -12.54 -17.31
CA SER A 196 11.95 -13.46 -18.27
C SER A 196 11.29 -14.85 -18.19
N ALA A 197 11.63 -15.74 -19.12
CA ALA A 197 11.12 -17.11 -19.17
C ALA A 197 9.59 -17.23 -19.02
N PRO A 198 8.76 -16.50 -19.77
CA PRO A 198 7.31 -16.61 -19.67
C PRO A 198 6.82 -17.90 -20.33
N MET A 199 5.92 -18.61 -19.65
CA MET A 199 5.13 -19.70 -20.24
C MET A 199 3.66 -19.53 -19.85
N MET A 200 2.78 -19.70 -20.80
CA MET A 200 1.33 -19.69 -20.60
C MET A 200 0.74 -21.07 -20.84
N LEU A 201 -0.08 -21.52 -19.90
CA LEU A 201 -0.75 -22.80 -19.92
C LEU A 201 -2.27 -22.61 -19.80
N GLU A 202 -3.05 -23.30 -20.61
CA GLU A 202 -4.49 -23.39 -20.40
C GLU A 202 -4.78 -24.40 -19.27
N GLY A 203 -5.38 -23.91 -18.17
CA GLY A 203 -5.67 -24.69 -16.97
C GLY A 203 -4.65 -24.51 -15.83
N PRO A 204 -4.79 -25.31 -14.77
CA PRO A 204 -3.92 -25.23 -13.59
C PRO A 204 -2.54 -25.84 -13.87
N MET A 205 -1.51 -25.30 -13.21
CA MET A 205 -0.17 -25.87 -13.19
C MET A 205 -0.19 -27.22 -12.44
N ASN A 206 0.51 -28.20 -13.01
CA ASN A 206 0.75 -29.49 -12.37
C ASN A 206 2.25 -29.84 -12.43
N GLY A 207 2.66 -30.88 -11.70
CA GLY A 207 4.07 -31.24 -11.60
C GLY A 207 4.76 -31.52 -12.95
N PRO A 208 4.20 -32.36 -13.84
CA PRO A 208 4.78 -32.58 -15.17
C PRO A 208 4.89 -31.31 -16.01
N ALA A 209 3.86 -30.46 -16.02
CA ALA A 209 3.89 -29.19 -16.75
C ALA A 209 4.94 -28.22 -16.19
N PHE A 210 5.09 -28.19 -14.86
CA PHE A 210 6.10 -27.38 -14.21
C PHE A 210 7.52 -27.88 -14.52
N LEU A 211 7.74 -29.19 -14.50
CA LEU A 211 9.02 -29.78 -14.90
C LEU A 211 9.35 -29.41 -16.35
N ALA A 212 8.38 -29.55 -17.27
CA ALA A 212 8.57 -29.17 -18.68
C ALA A 212 8.91 -27.67 -18.82
N TYR A 213 8.26 -26.79 -18.04
CA TYR A 213 8.62 -25.38 -17.98
C TYR A 213 10.08 -25.19 -17.55
N VAL A 214 10.49 -25.85 -16.48
CA VAL A 214 11.85 -25.73 -15.97
C VAL A 214 12.86 -26.19 -17.02
N GLU A 215 12.66 -27.35 -17.64
CA GLU A 215 13.60 -27.92 -18.61
C GLU A 215 13.66 -27.15 -19.93
N GLN A 216 12.50 -26.72 -20.44
CA GLN A 216 12.41 -26.15 -21.79
C GLN A 216 12.50 -24.62 -21.84
N VAL A 217 12.11 -23.93 -20.76
CA VAL A 217 12.00 -22.46 -20.77
C VAL A 217 12.96 -21.81 -19.78
N LEU A 218 13.07 -22.36 -18.56
CA LEU A 218 13.91 -21.76 -17.53
C LEU A 218 15.38 -22.12 -17.67
N VAL A 219 15.71 -23.41 -17.75
CA VAL A 219 17.08 -23.93 -17.83
C VAL A 219 17.90 -23.25 -18.94
N PRO A 220 17.38 -23.04 -20.17
CA PRO A 220 18.13 -22.37 -21.24
C PRO A 220 18.60 -20.96 -20.93
N ILE A 221 18.02 -20.29 -19.94
CA ILE A 221 18.37 -18.91 -19.58
C ILE A 221 19.11 -18.80 -18.24
N LEU A 222 19.27 -19.93 -17.53
CA LEU A 222 20.01 -19.95 -16.26
C LEU A 222 21.53 -19.90 -16.51
N ARG A 223 22.24 -19.33 -15.56
CA ARG A 223 23.71 -19.25 -15.54
C ARG A 223 24.26 -19.90 -14.27
N PRO A 224 25.47 -20.45 -14.31
CA PRO A 224 26.14 -20.91 -13.10
C PRO A 224 26.25 -19.80 -12.06
N GLY A 225 26.05 -20.15 -10.78
CA GLY A 225 26.05 -19.21 -9.65
C GLY A 225 24.68 -18.65 -9.31
N GLN A 226 23.74 -18.61 -10.26
CA GLN A 226 22.40 -18.07 -9.99
C GLN A 226 21.62 -18.87 -8.95
N ILE A 227 20.72 -18.17 -8.28
CA ILE A 227 19.87 -18.72 -7.22
C ILE A 227 18.41 -18.63 -7.65
N VAL A 228 17.84 -19.75 -8.01
CA VAL A 228 16.41 -19.84 -8.33
C VAL A 228 15.62 -19.94 -7.03
N VAL A 229 14.71 -19.00 -6.83
CA VAL A 229 13.84 -18.93 -5.64
C VAL A 229 12.41 -19.21 -6.05
N MET A 230 11.77 -20.15 -5.37
CA MET A 230 10.36 -20.56 -5.62
C MET A 230 9.62 -20.66 -4.28
N ASP A 231 8.31 -20.65 -4.34
CA ASP A 231 7.49 -20.99 -3.19
C ASP A 231 7.59 -22.50 -2.82
N ASN A 232 6.95 -22.87 -1.74
CA ASN A 232 7.07 -24.21 -1.17
C ASN A 232 5.96 -25.17 -1.64
N LEU A 233 5.42 -25.01 -2.87
CA LEU A 233 4.39 -25.89 -3.43
C LEU A 233 4.93 -27.28 -3.77
N PRO A 234 4.08 -28.32 -3.69
CA PRO A 234 4.49 -29.69 -4.03
C PRO A 234 5.05 -29.84 -5.45
N ALA A 235 4.52 -29.10 -6.43
CA ALA A 235 4.98 -29.13 -7.82
C ALA A 235 6.43 -28.67 -7.97
N HIS A 236 6.90 -27.73 -7.12
CA HIS A 236 8.25 -27.20 -7.14
C HIS A 236 9.29 -28.14 -6.48
N LYS A 237 8.83 -29.11 -5.70
CA LYS A 237 9.68 -30.05 -4.94
C LYS A 237 10.01 -31.33 -5.70
N LEU A 238 9.58 -31.45 -6.94
CA LEU A 238 9.87 -32.62 -7.74
C LEU A 238 11.39 -32.80 -7.88
N PRO A 239 11.92 -34.04 -7.71
CA PRO A 239 13.36 -34.28 -7.84
C PRO A 239 13.93 -33.87 -9.20
N GLY A 240 13.15 -34.02 -10.28
CA GLY A 240 13.52 -33.57 -11.63
C GLY A 240 13.73 -32.06 -11.73
N VAL A 241 12.88 -31.25 -11.06
CA VAL A 241 13.02 -29.77 -11.03
C VAL A 241 14.35 -29.37 -10.40
N ARG A 242 14.69 -29.92 -9.25
CA ARG A 242 15.95 -29.63 -8.57
C ARG A 242 17.15 -30.09 -9.42
N ALA A 243 17.10 -31.31 -9.97
CA ALA A 243 18.17 -31.83 -10.78
C ALA A 243 18.43 -31.00 -12.04
N ALA A 244 17.36 -30.59 -12.75
CA ALA A 244 17.47 -29.75 -13.94
C ALA A 244 18.11 -28.38 -13.66
N ILE A 245 17.72 -27.71 -12.57
CA ILE A 245 18.30 -26.43 -12.17
C ILE A 245 19.76 -26.61 -11.76
N GLN A 246 20.08 -27.61 -10.93
CA GLN A 246 21.45 -27.85 -10.47
C GLN A 246 22.41 -28.23 -11.61
N ALA A 247 21.91 -28.90 -12.65
CA ALA A 247 22.72 -29.24 -13.83
C ALA A 247 23.25 -27.99 -14.59
N THR A 248 22.61 -26.82 -14.42
CA THR A 248 23.12 -25.55 -14.99
C THR A 248 24.20 -24.89 -14.14
N GLY A 249 24.52 -25.42 -12.96
CA GLY A 249 25.38 -24.75 -11.96
C GLY A 249 24.64 -23.73 -11.11
N ALA A 250 23.31 -23.61 -11.25
CA ALA A 250 22.47 -22.78 -10.39
C ALA A 250 22.03 -23.53 -9.12
N ARG A 251 21.62 -22.79 -8.10
CA ARG A 251 21.07 -23.35 -6.85
C ARG A 251 19.56 -23.15 -6.78
N LEU A 252 18.84 -24.07 -6.16
CA LEU A 252 17.42 -23.92 -5.86
C LEU A 252 17.23 -23.66 -4.37
N LEU A 253 16.59 -22.54 -4.04
CA LEU A 253 16.07 -22.22 -2.72
C LEU A 253 14.55 -22.22 -2.74
N LEU A 254 13.95 -22.73 -1.67
CA LEU A 254 12.50 -22.67 -1.48
C LEU A 254 12.19 -21.68 -0.37
N LEU A 255 11.27 -20.75 -0.63
CA LEU A 255 10.75 -19.83 0.38
C LEU A 255 10.15 -20.59 1.56
N PRO A 256 10.19 -20.05 2.76
CA PRO A 256 9.42 -20.60 3.86
C PRO A 256 7.94 -20.69 3.51
N PRO A 257 7.19 -21.68 4.03
CA PRO A 257 5.75 -21.74 3.83
C PRO A 257 5.06 -20.43 4.21
N TYR A 258 3.99 -20.08 3.50
CA TYR A 258 3.17 -18.90 3.76
C TYR A 258 3.95 -17.57 3.80
N SER A 259 4.94 -17.41 2.93
CA SER A 259 5.85 -16.25 2.92
C SER A 259 5.85 -15.44 1.61
N PRO A 260 4.69 -14.97 1.13
CA PRO A 260 4.63 -14.13 -0.06
C PRO A 260 5.30 -12.76 0.13
N ASP A 261 5.49 -12.33 1.38
CA ASP A 261 6.19 -11.10 1.75
C ASP A 261 7.69 -11.14 1.45
N PHE A 262 8.30 -12.32 1.32
CA PHE A 262 9.67 -12.50 0.85
C PHE A 262 9.76 -12.69 -0.67
N ASN A 263 8.64 -12.62 -1.39
CA ASN A 263 8.61 -12.90 -2.82
C ASN A 263 8.36 -11.62 -3.65
N PRO A 264 9.37 -10.98 -4.26
CA PRO A 264 9.20 -9.75 -5.02
C PRO A 264 8.33 -9.92 -6.28
N ILE A 265 8.17 -11.14 -6.80
CA ILE A 265 7.35 -11.40 -7.98
C ILE A 265 5.86 -11.15 -7.73
N GLU A 266 5.40 -11.20 -6.48
CA GLU A 266 4.03 -10.86 -6.12
C GLU A 266 3.70 -9.39 -6.42
N ASN A 267 4.66 -8.48 -6.20
CA ASN A 267 4.56 -7.09 -6.60
C ASN A 267 4.51 -6.95 -8.13
N ALA A 268 5.31 -7.74 -8.85
CA ALA A 268 5.28 -7.80 -10.30
C ALA A 268 3.91 -8.31 -10.80
N PHE A 269 3.35 -9.35 -10.19
CA PHE A 269 2.02 -9.84 -10.54
C PHE A 269 0.90 -8.85 -10.24
N ALA A 270 1.00 -8.09 -9.17
CA ALA A 270 0.05 -7.01 -8.88
C ALA A 270 0.03 -5.97 -10.02
N LYS A 271 1.20 -5.52 -10.49
CA LYS A 271 1.35 -4.63 -11.64
C LYS A 271 0.86 -5.28 -12.94
N LEU A 272 1.29 -6.49 -13.23
CA LEU A 272 0.89 -7.24 -14.42
C LEU A 272 -0.64 -7.36 -14.50
N LYS A 273 -1.29 -7.78 -13.42
CA LYS A 273 -2.75 -7.86 -13.33
C LYS A 273 -3.43 -6.52 -13.59
N ALA A 274 -2.84 -5.40 -13.15
CA ALA A 274 -3.36 -4.07 -13.46
C ALA A 274 -3.29 -3.74 -14.96
N VAL A 275 -2.17 -4.09 -15.61
CA VAL A 275 -2.00 -3.92 -17.07
C VAL A 275 -3.00 -4.78 -17.83
N LEU A 276 -3.13 -6.07 -17.47
CA LEU A 276 -4.08 -6.98 -18.12
C LEU A 276 -5.55 -6.55 -17.94
N ARG A 277 -5.91 -6.02 -16.76
CA ARG A 277 -7.25 -5.42 -16.53
C ARG A 277 -7.49 -4.20 -17.42
N LYS A 278 -6.44 -3.41 -17.68
CA LYS A 278 -6.52 -2.27 -18.60
C LYS A 278 -6.68 -2.74 -20.05
N ALA A 279 -5.95 -3.77 -20.46
CA ALA A 279 -6.04 -4.36 -21.81
C ALA A 279 -7.40 -4.99 -22.09
N ALA A 280 -8.08 -5.49 -21.05
CA ALA A 280 -9.42 -6.06 -21.12
C ALA A 280 -9.58 -7.12 -22.23
N ALA A 281 -8.60 -7.99 -22.40
CA ALA A 281 -8.59 -9.06 -23.40
C ALA A 281 -9.77 -10.03 -23.20
N ARG A 282 -10.47 -10.37 -24.28
CA ARG A 282 -11.70 -11.19 -24.26
C ARG A 282 -11.52 -12.56 -24.89
N THR A 283 -10.36 -12.83 -25.46
CA THR A 283 -9.99 -14.13 -26.06
C THR A 283 -8.61 -14.56 -25.59
N ILE A 284 -8.31 -15.85 -25.60
CA ILE A 284 -6.99 -16.39 -25.21
C ILE A 284 -5.88 -15.76 -26.06
N PRO A 285 -5.96 -15.70 -27.41
CA PRO A 285 -4.89 -15.08 -28.19
C PRO A 285 -4.64 -13.61 -27.80
N ARG A 286 -5.70 -12.80 -27.60
CA ARG A 286 -5.54 -11.42 -27.15
C ARG A 286 -4.97 -11.32 -25.73
N LEU A 287 -5.26 -12.29 -24.86
CA LEU A 287 -4.67 -12.33 -23.54
C LEU A 287 -3.16 -12.63 -23.59
N TRP A 288 -2.76 -13.52 -24.50
CA TRP A 288 -1.35 -13.79 -24.79
C TRP A 288 -0.62 -12.56 -25.32
N ASP A 289 -1.23 -11.88 -26.31
CA ASP A 289 -0.68 -10.61 -26.80
C ASP A 289 -0.53 -9.58 -25.68
N ALA A 290 -1.57 -9.43 -24.84
CA ALA A 290 -1.52 -8.50 -23.71
C ALA A 290 -0.44 -8.85 -22.68
N VAL A 291 -0.17 -10.13 -22.42
CA VAL A 291 0.93 -10.57 -21.57
C VAL A 291 2.27 -10.22 -22.23
N ARG A 292 2.47 -10.61 -23.50
CA ARG A 292 3.68 -10.30 -24.28
C ARG A 292 4.00 -8.81 -24.26
N ASP A 293 3.00 -7.95 -24.48
CA ASP A 293 3.15 -6.50 -24.53
C ASP A 293 3.35 -5.87 -23.12
N ALA A 294 3.00 -6.60 -22.07
CA ALA A 294 3.21 -6.18 -20.69
C ALA A 294 4.63 -6.45 -20.17
N LEU A 295 5.29 -7.53 -20.60
CA LEU A 295 6.61 -7.93 -20.10
C LEU A 295 7.67 -6.82 -20.24
N PRO A 296 7.81 -6.11 -21.38
CA PRO A 296 8.79 -5.04 -21.53
C PRO A 296 8.53 -3.80 -20.65
N GLN A 297 7.35 -3.71 -20.03
CA GLN A 297 7.01 -2.60 -19.13
C GLN A 297 7.62 -2.75 -17.72
N PHE A 298 8.32 -3.83 -17.46
CA PHE A 298 9.04 -4.07 -16.21
C PHE A 298 10.50 -3.66 -16.40
N THR A 299 10.79 -2.39 -16.12
CA THR A 299 12.13 -1.83 -16.22
C THR A 299 13.02 -2.29 -15.06
N PRO A 300 14.37 -2.32 -15.23
CA PRO A 300 15.29 -2.66 -14.14
C PRO A 300 15.04 -1.85 -12.87
N HIS A 301 14.85 -0.54 -12.98
CA HIS A 301 14.55 0.32 -11.84
C HIS A 301 13.27 -0.12 -11.06
N GLN A 302 12.24 -0.54 -11.77
CA GLN A 302 11.01 -1.02 -11.11
C GLN A 302 11.21 -2.39 -10.48
N CYS A 303 11.97 -3.28 -11.12
CA CYS A 303 12.31 -4.58 -10.54
C CYS A 303 13.17 -4.39 -9.29
N ALA A 304 14.18 -3.54 -9.31
CA ALA A 304 14.96 -3.19 -8.12
C ALA A 304 14.07 -2.69 -6.97
N SER A 305 13.10 -1.81 -7.25
CA SER A 305 12.13 -1.35 -6.24
C SER A 305 11.28 -2.50 -5.66
N MET A 306 10.95 -3.53 -6.46
CA MET A 306 10.22 -4.71 -5.99
C MET A 306 11.08 -5.59 -5.08
N PHE A 307 12.37 -5.73 -5.42
CA PHE A 307 13.34 -6.45 -4.61
C PHE A 307 13.54 -5.74 -3.26
N THR A 308 13.84 -4.45 -3.26
CA THR A 308 13.97 -3.64 -2.04
C THR A 308 12.72 -3.72 -1.16
N ALA A 309 11.52 -3.68 -1.75
CA ALA A 309 10.25 -3.76 -1.00
C ALA A 309 10.05 -5.09 -0.26
N THR A 310 10.80 -6.13 -0.59
CA THR A 310 10.76 -7.45 0.04
C THR A 310 12.07 -7.81 0.77
N GLY A 311 12.95 -6.81 0.98
CA GLY A 311 14.16 -6.93 1.79
C GLY A 311 15.40 -7.42 1.04
N TYR A 312 15.40 -7.42 -0.30
CA TYR A 312 16.59 -7.66 -1.11
C TYR A 312 17.08 -6.30 -1.63
N GLU A 313 18.18 -5.81 -1.07
CA GLU A 313 18.74 -4.50 -1.44
C GLU A 313 19.80 -4.66 -2.54
N PRO A 314 19.49 -4.30 -3.80
CA PRO A 314 20.49 -4.24 -4.84
C PRO A 314 21.43 -3.05 -4.57
N GLU A 315 22.73 -3.27 -4.80
CA GLU A 315 23.77 -2.21 -4.71
C GLU A 315 23.56 -1.06 -5.72
#